data_95ea09188368b954def81dac07bb7591
#
_entry.id   95ea09188368b954def81dac07bb7591
#
_cell.length_a   1.000
_cell.length_b   1.000
_cell.length_c   1.000
_cell.angle_alpha   90.00
_cell.angle_beta   90.00
_cell.angle_gamma   90.00
#
_symmetry.space_group_name_H-M   'P 1'
#
loop_
_entity.id
_entity.type
_entity.pdbx_description
1 polymer ?
#
loop_
_entity_poly.entity_id
_entity_poly.type
_entity_poly.pdbx_seq_one_letter_code
_entity_poly.pdbx_strand_id
1 'polypeptide(L)'
;AYLRLMAIKLAEDMKSGTFKSLYKGQGIEFSGVRDYIRGDDVRSIDWNVTARMNKPFVKVFEEDRELQIFLIVDTSLSMQLECQDVTKYDVLSETAALITIAAELNNCSIGAVFFDGEINFSCKPAMGKEQIMLLLSHLDNLPSSNTVGSVLGSAINGAGKLLKKRSLVFDLS
;
A
#
# COMPACT_ATOMS: atom_id res chain seq x y z
N ALA A 1 -18.69 -12.37 -4.30
CA ALA A 1 -18.37 -12.56 -5.74
C ALA A 1 -18.52 -11.24 -6.53
N TYR A 2 -19.54 -10.44 -6.25
CA TYR A 2 -19.80 -9.17 -6.94
C TYR A 2 -18.73 -8.11 -6.66
N LEU A 3 -18.38 -7.94 -5.39
CA LEU A 3 -17.35 -7.01 -4.91
C LEU A 3 -16.02 -7.21 -5.65
N ARG A 4 -15.60 -8.48 -5.80
CA ARG A 4 -14.35 -8.84 -6.47
C ARG A 4 -14.34 -8.44 -7.95
N LEU A 5 -15.46 -8.65 -8.66
CA LEU A 5 -15.57 -8.27 -10.08
C LEU A 5 -15.54 -6.76 -10.27
N MET A 6 -16.22 -6.02 -9.41
CA MET A 6 -16.25 -4.55 -9.44
C MET A 6 -14.87 -3.96 -9.13
N ALA A 7 -14.20 -4.48 -8.11
CA ALA A 7 -12.84 -4.06 -7.74
C ALA A 7 -11.80 -4.36 -8.83
N ILE A 8 -11.89 -5.51 -9.51
CA ILE A 8 -11.02 -5.85 -10.64
C ILE A 8 -11.21 -4.84 -11.78
N LYS A 9 -12.47 -4.55 -12.15
CA LYS A 9 -12.77 -3.60 -13.23
C LYS A 9 -12.24 -2.20 -12.92
N LEU A 10 -12.50 -1.69 -11.71
CA LEU A 10 -11.98 -0.39 -11.28
C LEU A 10 -10.45 -0.36 -11.21
N ALA A 11 -9.81 -1.45 -10.73
CA ALA A 11 -8.36 -1.56 -10.68
C ALA A 11 -7.72 -1.61 -12.08
N GLU A 12 -8.39 -2.22 -13.06
CA GLU A 12 -7.95 -2.20 -14.46
C GLU A 12 -8.04 -0.80 -15.07
N ASP A 13 -9.07 -0.04 -14.76
CA ASP A 13 -9.22 1.35 -15.19
C ASP A 13 -8.15 2.27 -14.54
N MET A 14 -7.66 1.93 -13.36
CA MET A 14 -6.56 2.63 -12.66
C MET A 14 -5.17 2.25 -13.16
N LYS A 15 -5.04 1.36 -14.13
CA LYS A 15 -3.80 0.66 -14.53
C LYS A 15 -2.66 1.51 -15.06
N SER A 16 -2.85 2.79 -15.35
CA SER A 16 -1.82 3.50 -16.13
C SER A 16 -1.08 4.65 -15.45
N GLY A 17 -1.05 4.72 -14.15
CA GLY A 17 -0.19 5.74 -13.57
C GLY A 17 -0.62 6.36 -12.26
N THR A 18 -1.86 6.16 -11.84
CA THR A 18 -2.39 6.84 -10.64
C THR A 18 -1.66 6.40 -9.36
N PHE A 19 -1.35 5.11 -9.22
CA PHE A 19 -0.58 4.61 -8.08
C PHE A 19 0.88 5.09 -8.10
N LYS A 20 1.52 5.08 -9.25
CA LYS A 20 2.88 5.66 -9.41
C LYS A 20 2.87 7.17 -9.19
N SER A 21 1.81 7.87 -9.60
CA SER A 21 1.67 9.31 -9.43
C SER A 21 1.49 9.72 -7.97
N LEU A 22 0.69 8.99 -7.20
CA LEU A 22 0.53 9.22 -5.75
C LEU A 22 1.84 9.06 -4.99
N TYR A 23 2.72 8.17 -5.46
CA TYR A 23 4.02 7.94 -4.85
C TYR A 23 5.12 8.85 -5.41
N LYS A 24 4.98 9.32 -6.65
CA LYS A 24 5.94 10.20 -7.33
C LYS A 24 6.10 11.57 -6.65
N GLY A 25 5.09 12.03 -5.91
CA GLY A 25 5.15 13.24 -5.11
C GLY A 25 6.13 13.20 -3.93
N GLN A 26 6.75 12.06 -3.66
CA GLN A 26 7.70 11.87 -2.54
C GLN A 26 9.13 11.49 -2.96
N GLY A 27 9.52 11.70 -4.22
CA GLY A 27 10.93 11.65 -4.62
C GLY A 27 11.50 10.27 -4.88
N ILE A 28 10.80 9.46 -5.66
CA ILE A 28 11.39 8.30 -6.32
C ILE A 28 11.28 8.51 -7.82
N GLU A 29 12.28 9.02 -8.40
CA GLU A 29 12.77 8.81 -9.76
C GLU A 29 14.06 9.61 -9.96
N PHE A 30 15.11 8.95 -10.24
CA PHE A 30 15.97 9.14 -11.40
C PHE A 30 17.15 8.19 -11.25
N SER A 31 17.28 7.20 -12.11
CA SER A 31 18.57 6.68 -12.48
C SER A 31 19.30 7.85 -13.14
N GLY A 32 19.98 8.66 -12.33
CA GLY A 32 20.70 9.82 -12.73
C GLY A 32 22.20 9.57 -12.54
N VAL A 33 22.99 10.43 -13.13
CA VAL A 33 24.41 10.54 -12.83
C VAL A 33 24.57 11.75 -11.92
N ARG A 34 25.39 11.64 -10.88
CA ARG A 34 25.80 12.76 -10.04
C ARG A 34 27.32 12.95 -10.09
N ASP A 35 27.78 14.10 -9.69
CA ASP A 35 29.21 14.36 -9.54
C ASP A 35 29.83 13.33 -8.56
N TYR A 36 31.00 12.84 -8.92
CA TYR A 36 31.80 11.97 -8.06
C TYR A 36 32.24 12.75 -6.81
N ILE A 37 32.01 12.15 -5.65
CA ILE A 37 32.47 12.67 -4.35
C ILE A 37 33.58 11.75 -3.84
N ARG A 38 34.61 12.29 -3.22
CA ARG A 38 35.71 11.51 -2.65
C ARG A 38 35.19 10.50 -1.62
N GLY A 39 35.35 9.21 -1.96
CA GLY A 39 34.83 8.08 -1.18
C GLY A 39 33.78 7.23 -1.90
N ASP A 40 33.31 7.69 -3.06
CA ASP A 40 32.43 6.89 -3.93
C ASP A 40 33.20 5.71 -4.55
N ASP A 41 32.47 4.62 -4.82
CA ASP A 41 33.06 3.47 -5.52
C ASP A 41 33.40 3.84 -6.97
N VAL A 42 34.69 3.74 -7.31
CA VAL A 42 35.22 4.02 -8.66
C VAL A 42 34.56 3.16 -9.74
N ARG A 43 34.02 1.98 -9.36
CA ARG A 43 33.32 1.07 -10.29
C ARG A 43 31.95 1.61 -10.72
N SER A 44 31.39 2.53 -9.98
CA SER A 44 30.12 3.16 -10.29
C SER A 44 30.27 4.39 -11.22
N ILE A 45 31.48 4.74 -11.63
CA ILE A 45 31.73 5.87 -12.55
C ILE A 45 31.13 5.55 -13.93
N ASP A 46 30.32 6.50 -14.42
CA ASP A 46 29.85 6.49 -15.81
C ASP A 46 30.88 7.16 -16.72
N TRP A 47 31.70 6.36 -17.35
CA TRP A 47 32.77 6.84 -18.21
C TRP A 47 32.26 7.57 -19.46
N ASN A 48 31.06 7.25 -19.95
CA ASN A 48 30.47 7.94 -21.11
C ASN A 48 30.06 9.38 -20.78
N VAL A 49 29.43 9.59 -19.62
CA VAL A 49 29.06 10.92 -19.15
C VAL A 49 30.29 11.69 -18.72
N THR A 50 31.21 11.07 -18.01
CA THR A 50 32.49 11.63 -17.57
C THR A 50 33.29 12.18 -18.76
N ALA A 51 33.37 11.43 -19.86
CA ALA A 51 34.08 11.87 -21.07
C ALA A 51 33.45 13.10 -21.75
N ARG A 52 32.12 13.24 -21.65
CA ARG A 52 31.38 14.38 -22.23
C ARG A 52 31.45 15.64 -21.36
N MET A 53 31.46 15.44 -20.06
CA MET A 53 31.31 16.55 -19.09
C MET A 53 32.64 17.03 -18.51
N ASN A 54 33.75 16.37 -18.84
CA ASN A 54 35.10 16.67 -18.33
C ASN A 54 35.24 16.63 -16.81
N LYS A 55 34.34 15.94 -16.14
CA LYS A 55 34.28 15.70 -14.69
C LYS A 55 33.84 14.27 -14.43
N PRO A 56 34.30 13.62 -13.36
CA PRO A 56 33.86 12.29 -13.04
C PRO A 56 32.41 12.28 -12.51
N PHE A 57 31.56 11.47 -13.15
CA PHE A 57 30.18 11.22 -12.76
C PHE A 57 30.01 9.78 -12.35
N VAL A 58 29.23 9.54 -11.29
CA VAL A 58 28.85 8.21 -10.83
C VAL A 58 27.38 7.92 -11.17
N LYS A 59 27.12 6.67 -11.55
CA LYS A 59 25.75 6.18 -11.71
C LYS A 59 25.09 6.10 -10.35
N VAL A 60 23.96 6.78 -10.19
CA VAL A 60 23.10 6.62 -9.02
C VAL A 60 22.11 5.52 -9.34
N PHE A 61 22.28 4.36 -8.72
CA PHE A 61 21.29 3.30 -8.74
C PHE A 61 20.29 3.61 -7.63
N GLU A 62 19.06 3.97 -7.98
CA GLU A 62 17.97 3.90 -7.02
C GLU A 62 17.65 2.43 -6.79
N GLU A 63 17.73 2.00 -5.53
CA GLU A 63 17.07 0.77 -5.13
C GLU A 63 15.60 0.91 -5.52
N ASP A 64 15.11 -0.03 -6.32
CA ASP A 64 13.68 -0.21 -6.59
C ASP A 64 13.01 -0.51 -5.24
N ARG A 65 12.60 0.54 -4.52
CA ARG A 65 11.97 0.39 -3.22
C ARG A 65 10.58 -0.13 -3.47
N GLU A 66 10.37 -1.40 -3.20
CA GLU A 66 9.05 -2.01 -3.18
C GLU A 66 8.08 -1.12 -2.40
N LEU A 67 7.07 -0.61 -3.08
CA LEU A 67 6.00 0.11 -2.43
C LEU A 67 5.24 -0.85 -1.53
N GLN A 68 5.16 -0.51 -0.25
CA GLN A 68 4.33 -1.23 0.71
C GLN A 68 3.04 -0.45 0.95
N ILE A 69 1.93 -1.16 0.89
CA ILE A 69 0.60 -0.63 1.19
C ILE A 69 0.11 -1.28 2.48
N PHE A 70 -0.53 -0.50 3.35
CA PHE A 70 -1.12 -1.01 4.57
C PHE A 70 -2.52 -0.45 4.77
N LEU A 71 -3.47 -1.34 5.01
CA LEU A 71 -4.86 -0.98 5.28
C LEU A 71 -5.12 -1.02 6.78
N ILE A 72 -5.76 0.01 7.30
CA ILE A 72 -6.34 0.06 8.64
C ILE A 72 -7.85 0.10 8.44
N VAL A 73 -8.56 -0.92 8.86
CA VAL A 73 -9.98 -1.14 8.52
C VAL A 73 -10.80 -1.19 9.80
N ASP A 74 -11.70 -0.23 9.97
CA ASP A 74 -12.65 -0.21 11.06
C ASP A 74 -13.84 -1.14 10.75
N THR A 75 -14.06 -2.13 11.61
CA THR A 75 -15.16 -3.10 11.53
C THR A 75 -16.18 -2.91 12.66
N SER A 76 -16.16 -1.78 13.37
CA SER A 76 -17.05 -1.49 14.50
C SER A 76 -18.52 -1.41 14.06
N LEU A 77 -19.44 -1.51 15.03
CA LEU A 77 -20.88 -1.41 14.80
C LEU A 77 -21.32 -0.11 14.10
N SER A 78 -20.58 0.98 14.30
CA SER A 78 -20.87 2.26 13.62
C SER A 78 -20.75 2.18 12.11
N MET A 79 -19.94 1.24 11.60
CA MET A 79 -19.77 0.99 10.17
C MET A 79 -20.92 0.18 9.56
N GLN A 80 -21.77 -0.44 10.39
CA GLN A 80 -22.94 -1.20 9.96
C GLN A 80 -24.21 -0.32 9.81
N LEU A 81 -24.11 0.99 10.09
CA LEU A 81 -25.22 1.91 9.89
C LEU A 81 -25.54 2.05 8.41
N GLU A 82 -26.80 1.77 8.08
CA GLU A 82 -27.33 1.85 6.73
C GLU A 82 -27.73 3.29 6.35
N CYS A 83 -27.41 3.66 5.12
CA CYS A 83 -27.93 4.84 4.47
C CYS A 83 -28.33 4.47 3.03
N GLN A 84 -29.63 4.54 2.70
CA GLN A 84 -30.14 4.19 1.37
C GLN A 84 -29.75 2.78 0.88
N ASP A 85 -29.98 1.76 1.71
CA ASP A 85 -29.67 0.34 1.44
C ASP A 85 -28.16 0.02 1.28
N VAL A 86 -27.26 0.93 1.65
CA VAL A 86 -25.83 0.75 1.63
C VAL A 86 -25.27 1.05 3.01
N THR A 87 -24.47 0.15 3.56
CA THR A 87 -23.77 0.39 4.83
C THR A 87 -22.45 1.13 4.58
N LYS A 88 -21.95 1.84 5.58
CA LYS A 88 -20.60 2.40 5.52
C LYS A 88 -19.56 1.29 5.29
N TYR A 89 -19.80 0.11 5.86
CA TYR A 89 -18.94 -1.04 5.68
C TYR A 89 -18.91 -1.54 4.23
N ASP A 90 -20.04 -1.49 3.51
CA ASP A 90 -20.05 -1.87 2.09
C ASP A 90 -19.09 -1.00 1.27
N VAL A 91 -19.18 0.32 1.47
CA VAL A 91 -18.29 1.28 0.79
C VAL A 91 -16.82 1.06 1.19
N LEU A 92 -16.58 0.84 2.48
CA LEU A 92 -15.24 0.58 3.02
C LEU A 92 -14.65 -0.70 2.44
N SER A 93 -15.44 -1.80 2.44
CA SER A 93 -14.98 -3.09 1.94
C SER A 93 -14.72 -3.07 0.42
N GLU A 94 -15.55 -2.36 -0.35
CA GLU A 94 -15.31 -2.12 -1.78
C GLU A 94 -14.02 -1.33 -2.00
N THR A 95 -13.80 -0.28 -1.24
CA THR A 95 -12.59 0.54 -1.32
C THR A 95 -11.34 -0.27 -0.95
N ALA A 96 -11.38 -1.03 0.15
CA ALA A 96 -10.29 -1.89 0.58
C ALA A 96 -9.97 -3.00 -0.45
N ALA A 97 -11.02 -3.61 -1.04
CA ALA A 97 -10.85 -4.60 -2.09
C ALA A 97 -10.23 -4.01 -3.36
N LEU A 98 -10.65 -2.78 -3.75
CA LEU A 98 -10.07 -2.06 -4.88
C LEU A 98 -8.58 -1.81 -4.66
N ILE A 99 -8.19 -1.28 -3.49
CA ILE A 99 -6.79 -1.02 -3.14
C ILE A 99 -5.99 -2.33 -3.13
N THR A 100 -6.56 -3.40 -2.59
CA THR A 100 -5.92 -4.72 -2.52
C THR A 100 -5.61 -5.27 -3.92
N ILE A 101 -6.57 -5.19 -4.85
CA ILE A 101 -6.37 -5.66 -6.22
C ILE A 101 -5.43 -4.73 -6.99
N ALA A 102 -5.54 -3.42 -6.78
CA ALA A 102 -4.62 -2.46 -7.39
C ALA A 102 -3.16 -2.69 -6.93
N ALA A 103 -2.95 -3.05 -5.65
CA ALA A 103 -1.64 -3.43 -5.13
C ALA A 103 -1.07 -4.66 -5.86
N GLU A 104 -1.87 -5.69 -6.10
CA GLU A 104 -1.46 -6.88 -6.87
C GLU A 104 -1.03 -6.50 -8.29
N LEU A 105 -1.86 -5.74 -9.00
CA LEU A 105 -1.60 -5.34 -10.38
C LEU A 105 -0.33 -4.49 -10.54
N ASN A 106 0.07 -3.80 -9.49
CA ASN A 106 1.29 -2.97 -9.48
C ASN A 106 2.48 -3.65 -8.78
N ASN A 107 2.38 -4.94 -8.46
CA ASN A 107 3.41 -5.70 -7.74
C ASN A 107 3.85 -5.03 -6.43
N CYS A 108 2.89 -4.46 -5.69
CA CYS A 108 3.11 -3.88 -4.38
C CYS A 108 2.84 -4.91 -3.29
N SER A 109 3.60 -4.87 -2.21
CA SER A 109 3.26 -5.66 -1.02
C SER A 109 2.14 -4.97 -0.25
N ILE A 110 1.15 -5.75 0.22
CA ILE A 110 0.00 -5.23 0.97
C ILE A 110 -0.20 -6.01 2.26
N GLY A 111 -0.45 -5.27 3.34
CA GLY A 111 -0.84 -5.79 4.63
C GLY A 111 -2.06 -5.06 5.17
N ALA A 112 -2.62 -5.57 6.26
CA ALA A 112 -3.79 -4.95 6.87
C ALA A 112 -3.89 -5.22 8.38
N VAL A 113 -4.65 -4.35 9.05
CA VAL A 113 -5.19 -4.58 10.39
C VAL A 113 -6.68 -4.26 10.37
N PHE A 114 -7.50 -5.17 10.88
CA PHE A 114 -8.93 -4.98 11.08
C PHE A 114 -9.18 -4.87 12.57
N PHE A 115 -9.95 -3.88 12.95
CA PHE A 115 -10.21 -3.58 14.35
C PHE A 115 -11.66 -3.11 14.57
N ASP A 116 -12.12 -3.32 15.80
CA ASP A 116 -13.32 -2.71 16.36
C ASP A 116 -12.98 -2.18 17.77
N GLY A 117 -13.50 -2.77 18.84
CA GLY A 117 -13.01 -2.57 20.22
C GLY A 117 -11.63 -3.17 20.48
N GLU A 118 -11.16 -4.08 19.61
CA GLU A 118 -9.87 -4.74 19.64
C GLU A 118 -9.38 -5.08 18.23
N ILE A 119 -8.13 -5.58 18.10
CA ILE A 119 -7.61 -6.03 16.81
C ILE A 119 -8.12 -7.44 16.53
N ASN A 120 -8.97 -7.58 15.51
CA ASN A 120 -9.58 -8.85 15.11
C ASN A 120 -8.73 -9.63 14.12
N PHE A 121 -8.00 -8.92 13.27
CA PHE A 121 -7.13 -9.51 12.26
C PHE A 121 -5.93 -8.61 12.00
N SER A 122 -4.79 -9.20 11.75
CA SER A 122 -3.62 -8.47 11.28
C SER A 122 -2.72 -9.33 10.42
N CYS A 123 -2.20 -8.78 9.35
CA CYS A 123 -1.20 -9.42 8.52
C CYS A 123 -0.11 -8.43 8.08
N LYS A 124 1.11 -8.94 7.99
CA LYS A 124 2.25 -8.16 7.50
C LYS A 124 2.13 -7.92 6.00
N PRO A 125 2.72 -6.84 5.47
CA PRO A 125 2.80 -6.63 4.03
C PRO A 125 3.51 -7.81 3.34
N ALA A 126 2.83 -8.40 2.37
CA ALA A 126 3.35 -9.45 1.51
C ALA A 126 2.79 -9.30 0.09
N MET A 127 3.47 -9.88 -0.87
CA MET A 127 3.02 -9.95 -2.27
C MET A 127 2.44 -11.33 -2.58
N GLY A 128 1.68 -11.40 -3.65
CA GLY A 128 1.20 -12.65 -4.21
C GLY A 128 -0.28 -12.93 -3.97
N LYS A 129 -0.81 -13.86 -4.77
CA LYS A 129 -2.24 -14.18 -4.80
C LYS A 129 -2.80 -14.68 -3.48
N GLU A 130 -2.00 -15.40 -2.70
CA GLU A 130 -2.42 -15.92 -1.39
C GLU A 130 -2.74 -14.78 -0.42
N GLN A 131 -1.90 -13.75 -0.38
CA GLN A 131 -2.11 -12.57 0.45
C GLN A 131 -3.37 -11.81 0.03
N ILE A 132 -3.57 -11.64 -1.27
CA ILE A 132 -4.77 -10.98 -1.83
C ILE A 132 -6.04 -11.77 -1.48
N MET A 133 -6.01 -13.09 -1.66
CA MET A 133 -7.14 -13.96 -1.32
C MET A 133 -7.47 -13.90 0.17
N LEU A 134 -6.45 -13.90 1.02
CA LEU A 134 -6.60 -13.76 2.47
C LEU A 134 -7.33 -12.47 2.83
N LEU A 135 -6.88 -11.33 2.29
CA LEU A 135 -7.49 -10.02 2.56
C LEU A 135 -8.92 -9.94 2.04
N LEU A 136 -9.17 -10.36 0.79
CA LEU A 136 -10.51 -10.34 0.22
C LEU A 136 -11.48 -11.25 0.98
N SER A 137 -11.01 -12.41 1.46
CA SER A 137 -11.82 -13.31 2.28
C SER A 137 -12.23 -12.68 3.61
N HIS A 138 -11.35 -11.90 4.25
CA HIS A 138 -11.67 -11.18 5.48
C HIS A 138 -12.61 -10.00 5.25
N LEU A 139 -12.51 -9.32 4.10
CA LEU A 139 -13.43 -8.25 3.72
C LEU A 139 -14.85 -8.79 3.39
N ASP A 140 -14.94 -9.98 2.80
CA ASP A 140 -16.23 -10.62 2.50
C ASP A 140 -16.93 -11.21 3.75
N ASN A 141 -16.16 -11.54 4.79
CA ASN A 141 -16.66 -12.14 6.02
C ASN A 141 -16.53 -11.15 7.17
N LEU A 142 -17.57 -10.35 7.37
CA LEU A 142 -17.66 -9.48 8.53
C LEU A 142 -17.58 -10.28 9.84
N PRO A 143 -16.63 -9.97 10.72
CA PRO A 143 -16.77 -10.42 12.09
C PRO A 143 -18.04 -9.80 12.67
N SER A 144 -18.87 -10.62 13.35
CA SER A 144 -20.04 -10.12 14.10
C SER A 144 -19.51 -9.31 15.28
N SER A 145 -19.21 -8.04 15.07
CA SER A 145 -18.81 -7.15 16.14
C SER A 145 -20.01 -6.78 16.97
N ASN A 146 -19.98 -7.11 18.26
CA ASN A 146 -20.94 -6.64 19.26
C ASN A 146 -20.37 -5.50 20.10
N THR A 147 -19.17 -4.99 19.77
CA THR A 147 -18.46 -3.99 20.55
C THR A 147 -18.83 -2.59 20.10
N VAL A 148 -19.29 -1.80 21.06
CA VAL A 148 -19.52 -0.36 20.90
C VAL A 148 -18.21 0.33 21.26
N GLY A 149 -17.47 0.76 20.27
CA GLY A 149 -16.21 1.50 20.44
C GLY A 149 -15.17 1.15 19.38
N SER A 150 -14.37 2.13 19.02
CA SER A 150 -13.26 1.99 18.09
C SER A 150 -11.97 2.35 18.81
N VAL A 151 -10.94 1.51 18.65
CA VAL A 151 -9.61 1.73 19.23
C VAL A 151 -8.59 2.02 18.13
N LEU A 152 -8.90 2.98 17.29
CA LEU A 152 -8.05 3.40 16.17
C LEU A 152 -6.59 3.63 16.61
N GLY A 153 -6.36 4.25 17.77
CA GLY A 153 -5.01 4.45 18.30
C GLY A 153 -4.24 3.14 18.52
N SER A 154 -4.93 2.08 18.99
CA SER A 154 -4.32 0.75 19.14
C SER A 154 -4.06 0.09 17.79
N ALA A 155 -4.94 0.26 16.82
CA ALA A 155 -4.77 -0.24 15.46
C ALA A 155 -3.57 0.43 14.77
N ILE A 156 -3.43 1.75 14.88
CA ILE A 156 -2.28 2.50 14.34
C ILE A 156 -0.97 2.03 15.00
N ASN A 157 -0.95 1.86 16.32
CA ASN A 157 0.22 1.33 17.02
C ASN A 157 0.55 -0.09 16.61
N GLY A 158 -0.47 -0.93 16.40
CA GLY A 158 -0.32 -2.29 15.89
C GLY A 158 0.28 -2.30 14.47
N ALA A 159 -0.26 -1.48 13.58
CA ALA A 159 0.26 -1.27 12.23
C ALA A 159 1.74 -0.85 12.26
N GLY A 160 2.09 0.14 13.09
CA GLY A 160 3.48 0.61 13.22
C GLY A 160 4.47 -0.49 13.60
N LYS A 161 4.05 -1.49 14.38
CA LYS A 161 4.89 -2.65 14.74
C LYS A 161 5.08 -3.63 13.57
N LEU A 162 4.13 -3.70 12.65
CA LEU A 162 4.17 -4.57 11.48
C LEU A 162 4.97 -3.95 10.34
N LEU A 163 5.02 -2.63 10.26
CA LEU A 163 5.69 -1.88 9.21
C LEU A 163 7.18 -1.69 9.54
N LYS A 164 8.05 -2.32 8.76
CA LYS A 164 9.51 -2.19 8.89
C LYS A 164 10.12 -1.20 7.89
N LYS A 165 9.35 -0.83 6.87
CA LYS A 165 9.76 0.08 5.79
C LYS A 165 8.74 1.20 5.65
N ARG A 166 9.09 2.26 4.92
CA ARG A 166 8.12 3.31 4.54
C ARG A 166 6.97 2.68 3.77
N SER A 167 5.75 2.97 4.17
CA SER A 167 4.53 2.39 3.62
C SER A 167 3.49 3.47 3.38
N LEU A 168 2.66 3.25 2.37
CA LEU A 168 1.46 4.05 2.16
C LEU A 168 0.35 3.42 3.01
N VAL A 169 -0.18 4.17 3.96
CA VAL A 169 -1.22 3.70 4.89
C VAL A 169 -2.55 4.32 4.50
N PHE A 170 -3.55 3.47 4.28
CA PHE A 170 -4.94 3.87 4.10
C PHE A 170 -5.71 3.56 5.38
N ASP A 171 -6.25 4.58 6.00
CA ASP A 171 -7.15 4.47 7.13
C ASP A 171 -8.58 4.57 6.61
N LEU A 172 -9.34 3.50 6.82
CA LEU A 172 -10.71 3.31 6.37
C LEU A 172 -11.61 3.20 7.61
N SER A 173 -12.06 4.34 8.13
CA SER A 173 -12.88 4.47 9.34
C SER A 173 -14.08 5.40 9.16
#